data_9cb2d06cce2214be1c13de580e3bd825
#
_entry.id   9cb2d06cce2214be1c13de580e3bd825
#
_cell.length_a   1.000
_cell.length_b   1.000
_cell.length_c   1.000
_cell.angle_alpha   90.00
_cell.angle_beta   90.00
_cell.angle_gamma   90.00
#
_symmetry.space_group_name_H-M   'P 1'
#
loop_
_entity.id
_entity.type
_entity.pdbx_description
1 polymer ?
#
loop_
_entity_poly.entity_id
_entity_poly.type
_entity_poly.pdbx_seq_one_letter_code
_entity_poly.pdbx_strand_id
1 'polypeptide(L)' 'MTNVPTDIREMWADAYRLFDVNYNMGNTPEAWQQFWSQAQQVGSKYNNAMFSKLVIMVSEMIEDQFNAPCKLEDMNLF' A
#
# COMPACT_ATOMS: atom_id res chain seq x y z
N MET A 1 8.39 0.41 23.61
CA MET A 1 8.38 -1.02 23.27
C MET A 1 7.09 -1.36 22.55
N THR A 2 7.18 -2.15 21.50
CA THR A 2 6.01 -2.51 20.72
C THR A 2 5.47 -3.87 21.14
N ASN A 3 4.17 -4.03 21.07
CA ASN A 3 3.53 -5.32 21.32
C ASN A 3 3.32 -6.11 20.03
N VAL A 4 3.74 -5.55 18.91
CA VAL A 4 3.54 -6.19 17.62
C VAL A 4 4.70 -7.12 17.32
N PRO A 5 4.44 -8.37 16.90
CA PRO A 5 5.52 -9.28 16.53
C PRO A 5 6.36 -8.73 15.40
N THR A 6 7.62 -9.20 15.34
CA THR A 6 8.58 -8.69 14.36
C THR A 6 8.12 -8.90 12.93
N ASP A 7 7.55 -10.05 12.61
CA ASP A 7 7.11 -10.33 11.24
C ASP A 7 5.95 -9.43 10.84
N ILE A 8 5.08 -9.08 11.75
CA ILE A 8 4.01 -8.13 11.47
C ILE A 8 4.57 -6.75 11.20
N ARG A 9 5.57 -6.34 11.98
CA ARG A 9 6.23 -5.06 11.73
C ARG A 9 6.91 -5.02 10.37
N GLU A 10 7.49 -6.15 9.96
CA GLU A 10 8.10 -6.26 8.63
C GLU A 10 7.06 -6.14 7.53
N MET A 11 5.88 -6.73 7.73
CA MET A 11 4.78 -6.59 6.76
C MET A 11 4.41 -5.12 6.58
N TRP A 12 4.28 -4.38 7.68
CA TRP A 12 3.96 -2.96 7.61
C TRP A 12 5.05 -2.17 6.90
N ALA A 13 6.31 -2.50 7.19
CA ALA A 13 7.43 -1.82 6.54
C ALA A 13 7.44 -2.09 5.04
N ASP A 14 7.18 -3.33 4.64
CA ASP A 14 7.14 -3.70 3.23
C ASP A 14 5.95 -3.07 2.53
N ALA A 15 4.81 -2.99 3.20
CA ALA A 15 3.64 -2.33 2.65
C ALA A 15 3.90 -0.84 2.44
N TYR A 16 4.56 -0.21 3.40
CA TYR A 16 4.90 1.20 3.26
C TYR A 16 5.88 1.41 2.11
N ARG A 17 6.86 0.52 1.95
CA ARG A 17 7.81 0.63 0.85
C ARG A 17 7.10 0.49 -0.48
N LEU A 18 6.15 -0.43 -0.56
CA LEU A 18 5.35 -0.60 -1.77
C LEU A 18 4.58 0.68 -2.09
N PHE A 19 4.02 1.29 -1.08
CA PHE A 19 3.31 2.56 -1.22
C PHE A 19 4.27 3.65 -1.70
N ASP A 20 5.41 3.76 -1.06
CA ASP A 20 6.40 4.80 -1.35
C ASP A 20 6.93 4.70 -2.78
N VAL A 21 7.30 3.50 -3.19
CA VAL A 21 7.88 3.27 -4.51
C VAL A 21 6.87 3.58 -5.62
N ASN A 22 5.60 3.32 -5.37
CA ASN A 22 4.55 3.46 -6.38
C ASN A 22 3.71 4.72 -6.21
N TYR A 23 4.05 5.56 -5.26
CA TYR A 23 3.21 6.71 -4.94
C TYR A 23 3.00 7.63 -6.14
N ASN A 24 4.04 7.84 -6.94
CA ASN A 24 3.98 8.75 -8.08
C ASN A 24 3.81 8.01 -9.42
N MET A 25 3.40 6.76 -9.38
CA MET A 25 3.19 6.02 -10.62
C MET A 25 2.01 6.62 -11.38
N GLY A 26 2.04 6.51 -12.70
CA GLY A 26 0.91 6.96 -13.49
C GLY A 26 -0.29 6.06 -13.30
N ASN A 27 -1.48 6.60 -13.57
CA ASN A 27 -2.71 5.81 -13.48
C ASN A 27 -2.94 5.10 -14.82
N THR A 28 -2.09 4.12 -15.11
CA THR A 28 -2.16 3.35 -16.35
C THR A 28 -2.25 1.88 -16.01
N PRO A 29 -2.78 1.06 -16.94
CA PRO A 29 -2.82 -0.38 -16.70
C PRO A 29 -1.44 -0.97 -16.44
N GLU A 30 -0.42 -0.47 -17.13
CA GLU A 30 0.94 -0.96 -16.94
C GLU A 30 1.47 -0.68 -15.55
N ALA A 31 1.22 0.53 -15.06
CA ALA A 31 1.67 0.89 -13.72
C ALA A 31 1.00 0.03 -12.66
N TRP A 32 -0.30 -0.20 -12.80
CA TRP A 32 -1.03 -1.04 -11.86
C TRP A 32 -0.60 -2.49 -11.93
N GLN A 33 -0.31 -2.98 -13.12
CA GLN A 33 0.17 -4.34 -13.29
C GLN A 33 1.52 -4.52 -12.59
N GLN A 34 2.38 -3.53 -12.71
CA GLN A 34 3.68 -3.55 -12.04
C GLN A 34 3.52 -3.51 -10.52
N PHE A 35 2.61 -2.68 -10.04
CA PHE A 35 2.31 -2.61 -8.61
C PHE A 35 1.87 -3.96 -8.06
N TRP A 36 0.91 -4.60 -8.73
CA TRP A 36 0.40 -5.88 -8.27
C TRP A 36 1.44 -6.98 -8.36
N SER A 37 2.30 -6.91 -9.37
CA SER A 37 3.40 -7.86 -9.49
C SER A 37 4.38 -7.75 -8.32
N GLN A 38 4.73 -6.53 -7.96
CA GLN A 38 5.60 -6.27 -6.82
C GLN A 38 4.95 -6.74 -5.53
N ALA A 39 3.68 -6.46 -5.38
CA ALA A 39 2.94 -6.86 -4.18
C ALA A 39 2.93 -8.38 -4.04
N GLN A 40 2.76 -9.08 -5.15
CA GLN A 40 2.74 -10.52 -5.13
C GLN A 40 4.10 -11.10 -4.75
N GLN A 41 5.17 -10.52 -5.27
CA GLN A 41 6.52 -10.96 -4.92
C GLN A 41 6.81 -10.78 -3.43
N VAL A 42 6.46 -9.63 -2.91
CA VAL A 42 6.68 -9.37 -1.49
C VAL A 42 5.78 -10.23 -0.63
N GLY A 43 4.52 -10.36 -1.05
CA GLY A 43 3.54 -11.12 -0.28
C GLY A 43 3.87 -12.59 -0.17
N SER A 44 4.60 -13.12 -1.13
CA SER A 44 4.96 -14.54 -1.11
C SER A 44 5.83 -14.90 0.09
N LYS A 45 6.52 -13.91 0.66
CA LYS A 45 7.33 -14.13 1.86
C LYS A 45 6.48 -14.42 3.08
N TYR A 46 5.30 -13.85 3.13
CA TYR A 46 4.50 -13.89 4.35
C TYR A 46 3.42 -14.96 4.32
N ASN A 47 2.90 -15.23 3.13
CA ASN A 47 1.83 -16.22 2.97
C ASN A 47 0.74 -15.99 4.03
N ASN A 48 0.28 -14.75 4.13
CA ASN A 48 -0.58 -14.32 5.22
C ASN A 48 -1.63 -13.35 4.69
N ALA A 49 -2.90 -13.62 5.03
CA ALA A 49 -4.00 -12.77 4.58
C ALA A 49 -3.87 -11.34 5.10
N MET A 50 -3.18 -11.16 6.21
CA MET A 50 -2.96 -9.84 6.77
C MET A 50 -2.20 -8.94 5.80
N PHE A 51 -1.17 -9.49 5.14
CA PHE A 51 -0.43 -8.70 4.17
C PHE A 51 -1.32 -8.32 3.00
N SER A 52 -2.21 -9.21 2.57
CA SER A 52 -3.15 -8.88 1.50
C SER A 52 -4.01 -7.68 1.85
N LYS A 53 -4.45 -7.60 3.10
CA LYS A 53 -5.23 -6.44 3.56
C LYS A 53 -4.42 -5.16 3.48
N LEU A 54 -3.15 -5.23 3.84
CA LEU A 54 -2.28 -4.07 3.75
C LEU A 54 -2.10 -3.63 2.30
N VAL A 55 -1.92 -4.57 1.39
CA VAL A 55 -1.76 -4.26 -0.03
C VAL A 55 -3.01 -3.59 -0.59
N ILE A 56 -4.19 -4.11 -0.24
CA ILE A 56 -5.44 -3.51 -0.69
C ILE A 56 -5.56 -2.09 -0.19
N MET A 57 -5.23 -1.86 1.07
CA MET A 57 -5.27 -0.52 1.65
C MET A 57 -4.30 0.41 0.90
N VAL A 58 -3.10 -0.06 0.62
CA VAL A 58 -2.09 0.72 -0.10
C VAL A 58 -2.60 1.06 -1.50
N SER A 59 -3.19 0.10 -2.20
CA SER A 59 -3.70 0.34 -3.54
C SER A 59 -4.81 1.39 -3.53
N GLU A 60 -5.68 1.34 -2.54
CA GLU A 60 -6.75 2.33 -2.41
C GLU A 60 -6.20 3.72 -2.12
N MET A 61 -5.19 3.79 -1.30
CA MET A 61 -4.56 5.08 -0.98
C MET A 61 -3.88 5.68 -2.21
N ILE A 62 -3.24 4.85 -3.02
CA ILE A 62 -2.63 5.34 -4.26
C ILE A 62 -3.72 5.78 -5.23
N GLU A 63 -4.79 5.01 -5.33
CA GLU A 63 -5.88 5.31 -6.25
C GLU A 63 -6.56 6.62 -5.89
N ASP A 64 -6.65 6.91 -4.61
CA ASP A 64 -7.31 8.13 -4.15
C ASP A 64 -6.68 9.38 -4.72
N GLN A 65 -5.38 9.36 -4.99
CA GLN A 65 -4.71 10.51 -5.59
C GLN A 65 -5.24 10.84 -6.97
N PHE A 66 -5.66 9.81 -7.70
CA PHE A 66 -6.11 9.99 -9.07
C PHE A 66 -7.58 10.37 -9.14
N ASN A 67 -8.38 9.80 -8.24
CA ASN A 67 -9.82 9.99 -8.27
C ASN A 67 -10.26 11.26 -7.57
N ALA A 68 -9.64 11.55 -6.45
CA ALA A 68 -10.02 12.71 -5.66
C ALA A 68 -8.82 13.11 -4.82
N PRO A 69 -7.85 13.81 -5.42
CA PRO A 69 -6.68 14.23 -4.65
C PRO A 69 -7.12 15.15 -3.55
N CYS A 70 -7.23 14.60 -2.36
CA CYS A 70 -7.68 15.33 -1.21
C CYS A 70 -6.51 15.87 -0.45
N LYS A 71 -6.61 17.10 -0.06
CA LYS A 71 -5.72 17.66 0.93
C LYS A 71 -6.36 17.43 2.26
N LEU A 72 -5.54 17.19 3.27
CA LEU A 72 -6.07 16.93 4.60
C LEU A 72 -6.92 18.07 5.12
N GLU A 73 -6.55 19.29 4.79
CA GLU A 73 -7.32 20.45 5.22
C GLU A 73 -8.67 20.53 4.54
N ASP A 74 -8.84 19.86 3.41
CA ASP A 74 -10.11 19.85 2.69
C ASP A 74 -11.02 18.71 3.12
N MET A 75 -10.49 17.74 3.82
CA MET A 75 -11.27 16.57 4.20
C MET A 75 -12.30 16.88 5.26
N ASN A 76 -11.92 17.68 6.20
CA ASN A 76 -12.82 18.15 7.26
C ASN A 76 -13.65 17.01 7.84
N LEU A 77 -12.98 15.94 8.19
CA LEU A 77 -13.64 14.72 8.64
C LEU A 77 -14.14 14.81 10.07
N PHE A 78 -13.69 15.78 10.80
CA PHE A 78 -13.95 15.86 12.24
C PHE A 78 -14.55 17.16 12.62
#